data_30b12f1b3e4829c3a4b0c0e3d80ef4dd
#
_entry.id   30b12f1b3e4829c3a4b0c0e3d80ef4dd
#
_cell.length_a   1.000
_cell.length_b   1.000
_cell.length_c   1.000
_cell.angle_alpha   90.00
_cell.angle_beta   90.00
_cell.angle_gamma   90.00
#
_symmetry.space_group_name_H-M   'P 1'
#
loop_
_entity.id
_entity.type
_entity.pdbx_description
1 polymer ?
#
loop_
_entity_poly.entity_id
_entity_poly.type
_entity_poly.pdbx_seq_one_letter_code
_entity_poly.pdbx_strand_id
1 'polypeptide(L)'
;MIKLNLKKLAKKNFDSADCVVIKIGSALLVDLETNALRLDWLNSVASDIDQLKCMGKKVVIVSSGSIALGRKILNLKDTRLSLEESQAAAAVGQILLAQSYQKCLEKHGIISAQILVTSED
;
A
#
# COMPACT_ATOMS: atom_id res chain seq x y z
N MET A 1 -8.30 37.59 12.87
CA MET A 1 -7.88 36.51 11.94
C MET A 1 -7.93 35.18 12.69
N ILE A 2 -8.87 34.33 12.33
CA ILE A 2 -9.00 32.99 12.97
C ILE A 2 -7.91 32.11 12.39
N LYS A 3 -6.84 31.83 13.15
CA LYS A 3 -5.87 30.79 12.79
C LYS A 3 -6.56 29.44 12.92
N LEU A 4 -6.96 28.86 11.78
CA LEU A 4 -7.47 27.51 11.74
C LEU A 4 -6.38 26.54 12.23
N ASN A 5 -6.61 25.88 13.36
CA ASN A 5 -5.67 24.89 13.85
C ASN A 5 -5.88 23.57 13.08
N LEU A 6 -5.21 23.47 11.92
CA LEU A 6 -5.32 22.34 11.00
C LEU A 6 -5.03 20.99 11.67
N LYS A 7 -4.09 20.96 12.64
CA LYS A 7 -3.77 19.74 13.38
C LYS A 7 -4.94 19.27 14.25
N LYS A 8 -5.60 20.21 14.93
CA LYS A 8 -6.78 19.91 15.77
C LYS A 8 -7.96 19.45 14.93
N LEU A 9 -8.18 20.10 13.78
CA LEU A 9 -9.24 19.73 12.84
C LEU A 9 -8.98 18.35 12.23
N ALA A 10 -7.76 18.10 11.77
CA ALA A 10 -7.36 16.82 11.20
C ALA A 10 -7.53 15.68 12.23
N LYS A 11 -7.11 15.90 13.47
CA LYS A 11 -7.30 14.93 14.55
C LYS A 11 -8.78 14.63 14.81
N LYS A 12 -9.62 15.66 14.88
CA LYS A 12 -11.06 15.51 15.09
C LYS A 12 -11.70 14.70 13.95
N ASN A 13 -11.36 15.00 12.72
CA ASN A 13 -11.86 14.29 11.55
C ASN A 13 -11.40 12.82 11.54
N PHE A 14 -10.15 12.56 11.89
CA PHE A 14 -9.61 11.21 12.00
C PHE A 14 -10.32 10.43 13.12
N ASP A 15 -10.46 11.01 14.29
CA ASP A 15 -11.09 10.35 15.44
C ASP A 15 -12.56 9.99 15.17
N SER A 16 -13.29 10.82 14.41
CA SER A 16 -14.68 10.60 14.03
C SER A 16 -14.88 9.72 12.80
N ALA A 17 -13.82 9.43 12.03
CA ALA A 17 -13.93 8.63 10.82
C ALA A 17 -14.15 7.15 11.14
N ASP A 18 -15.14 6.54 10.51
CA ASP A 18 -15.39 5.08 10.58
C ASP A 18 -14.49 4.29 9.64
N CYS A 19 -14.06 4.91 8.55
CA CYS A 19 -13.20 4.32 7.54
C CYS A 19 -11.99 5.20 7.28
N VAL A 20 -10.81 4.57 7.24
CA VAL A 20 -9.53 5.22 6.93
C VAL A 20 -8.99 4.65 5.64
N VAL A 21 -8.70 5.53 4.68
CA VAL A 21 -8.01 5.16 3.43
C VAL A 21 -6.55 5.52 3.55
N ILE A 22 -5.68 4.53 3.39
CA ILE A 22 -4.23 4.69 3.47
C ILE A 22 -3.67 4.54 2.06
N LYS A 23 -3.14 5.63 1.51
CA LYS A 23 -2.43 5.60 0.23
C LYS A 23 -0.94 5.37 0.46
N ILE A 24 -0.39 4.34 -0.18
CA ILE A 24 1.02 3.95 -0.09
C ILE A 24 1.65 4.02 -1.47
N GLY A 25 2.58 4.96 -1.62
CA GLY A 25 3.37 5.11 -2.84
C GLY A 25 4.46 4.04 -2.96
N SER A 26 4.90 3.77 -4.19
CA SER A 26 5.92 2.75 -4.47
C SER A 26 7.24 2.99 -3.75
N ALA A 27 7.68 4.24 -3.61
CA ALA A 27 8.94 4.59 -2.96
C ALA A 27 8.97 4.28 -1.45
N LEU A 28 7.82 4.21 -0.79
CA LEU A 28 7.71 3.79 0.61
C LEU A 28 7.78 2.28 0.75
N LEU A 29 7.19 1.57 -0.19
CA LEU A 29 7.01 0.12 -0.15
C LEU A 29 8.20 -0.65 -0.72
N VAL A 30 8.82 -0.09 -1.77
CA VAL A 30 9.88 -0.74 -2.54
C VAL A 30 11.11 0.16 -2.54
N ASP A 31 12.26 -0.45 -2.31
CA ASP A 31 13.54 0.20 -2.53
C ASP A 31 13.75 0.36 -4.04
N LEU A 32 13.82 1.60 -4.51
CA LEU A 32 13.87 1.90 -5.96
C LEU A 32 15.20 1.53 -6.61
N GLU A 33 16.28 1.37 -5.83
CA GLU A 33 17.58 0.95 -6.36
C GLU A 33 17.64 -0.57 -6.55
N THR A 34 17.13 -1.31 -5.58
CA THR A 34 17.19 -2.77 -5.56
C THR A 34 15.90 -3.44 -6.02
N ASN A 35 14.82 -2.68 -6.17
CA ASN A 35 13.44 -3.16 -6.37
C ASN A 35 13.01 -4.22 -5.34
N ALA A 36 13.58 -4.16 -4.14
CA ALA A 36 13.23 -5.05 -3.05
C ALA A 36 12.10 -4.45 -2.19
N LEU A 37 11.22 -5.32 -1.72
CA LEU A 37 10.16 -4.94 -0.78
C LEU A 37 10.78 -4.51 0.56
N ARG A 38 10.34 -3.37 1.09
CA ARG A 38 10.69 -2.91 2.43
C ARG A 38 9.83 -3.61 3.48
N LEU A 39 10.17 -4.86 3.76
CA LEU A 39 9.35 -5.74 4.59
C LEU A 39 9.20 -5.24 6.02
N ASP A 40 10.25 -4.70 6.63
CA ASP A 40 10.20 -4.15 8.00
C ASP A 40 9.25 -2.96 8.08
N TRP A 41 9.30 -2.09 7.07
CA TRP A 41 8.37 -0.97 6.97
C TRP A 41 6.92 -1.46 6.80
N LEU A 42 6.68 -2.45 5.94
CA LEU A 42 5.35 -3.02 5.73
C LEU A 42 4.81 -3.69 7.01
N ASN A 43 5.66 -4.36 7.78
CA ASN A 43 5.27 -4.90 9.07
C ASN A 43 4.86 -3.80 10.07
N SER A 44 5.55 -2.65 10.06
CA SER A 44 5.17 -1.52 10.90
C SER A 44 3.81 -0.93 10.49
N VAL A 45 3.54 -0.84 9.20
CA VAL A 45 2.22 -0.43 8.68
C VAL A 45 1.13 -1.41 9.11
N ALA A 46 1.39 -2.71 9.04
CA ALA A 46 0.44 -3.73 9.50
C ALA A 46 0.12 -3.58 11.00
N SER A 47 1.11 -3.26 11.82
CA SER A 47 0.90 -2.96 13.24
C SER A 47 0.03 -1.72 13.45
N ASP A 48 0.23 -0.65 12.67
CA ASP A 48 -0.61 0.55 12.74
C ASP A 48 -2.04 0.26 12.29
N ILE A 49 -2.22 -0.57 11.27
CA ILE A 49 -3.55 -1.02 10.81
C ILE A 49 -4.25 -1.82 11.91
N ASP A 50 -3.54 -2.68 12.62
CA ASP A 50 -4.09 -3.42 13.76
C ASP A 50 -4.61 -2.47 14.84
N GLN A 51 -3.87 -1.42 15.17
CA GLN A 51 -4.33 -0.39 16.10
C GLN A 51 -5.61 0.30 15.61
N LEU A 52 -5.70 0.66 14.33
CA LEU A 52 -6.91 1.25 13.75
C LEU A 52 -8.10 0.29 13.83
N LYS A 53 -7.88 -1.00 13.58
CA LYS A 53 -8.90 -2.04 13.72
C LYS A 53 -9.38 -2.18 15.16
N CYS A 54 -8.48 -2.13 16.15
CA CYS A 54 -8.81 -2.13 17.57
C CYS A 54 -9.65 -0.92 17.99
N MET A 55 -9.49 0.20 17.28
CA MET A 55 -10.33 1.41 17.46
C MET A 55 -11.70 1.29 16.75
N GLY A 56 -12.03 0.16 16.17
CA GLY A 56 -13.28 -0.08 15.43
C GLY A 56 -13.32 0.50 14.02
N LYS A 57 -12.21 0.95 13.48
CA LYS A 57 -12.15 1.56 12.14
C LYS A 57 -12.05 0.52 11.04
N LYS A 58 -12.72 0.79 9.94
CA LYS A 58 -12.50 0.09 8.66
C LYS A 58 -11.27 0.68 7.98
N VAL A 59 -10.47 -0.15 7.32
CA VAL A 59 -9.25 0.29 6.64
C VAL A 59 -9.26 -0.16 5.20
N VAL A 60 -8.97 0.77 4.30
CA VAL A 60 -8.74 0.52 2.88
C VAL A 60 -7.32 0.96 2.55
N ILE A 61 -6.56 0.08 1.91
CA ILE A 61 -5.21 0.39 1.44
C ILE A 61 -5.24 0.63 -0.07
N VAL A 62 -4.71 1.75 -0.50
CA VAL A 62 -4.47 2.06 -1.93
C VAL A 62 -2.98 2.04 -2.16
N SER A 63 -2.48 0.99 -2.77
CA SER A 63 -1.03 0.75 -2.88
C SER A 63 -0.56 0.80 -4.32
N SER A 64 0.60 1.41 -4.52
CA SER A 64 1.44 1.26 -5.71
C SER A 64 2.57 0.25 -5.43
N GLY A 65 3.42 0.00 -6.44
CA GLY A 65 4.65 -0.79 -6.26
C GLY A 65 4.69 -2.11 -7.02
N SER A 66 3.58 -2.53 -7.65
CA SER A 66 3.54 -3.78 -8.43
C SER A 66 4.54 -3.81 -9.58
N ILE A 67 4.68 -2.73 -10.34
CA ILE A 67 5.64 -2.65 -11.46
C ILE A 67 7.08 -2.80 -10.95
N ALA A 68 7.44 -2.09 -9.88
CA ALA A 68 8.79 -2.16 -9.32
C ALA A 68 9.14 -3.57 -8.84
N LEU A 69 8.20 -4.24 -8.17
CA LEU A 69 8.37 -5.64 -7.74
C LEU A 69 8.44 -6.60 -8.92
N GLY A 70 7.58 -6.41 -9.92
CA GLY A 70 7.56 -7.22 -11.12
C GLY A 70 8.82 -7.07 -11.99
N ARG A 71 9.39 -5.87 -12.06
CA ARG A 71 10.68 -5.64 -12.73
C ARG A 71 11.78 -6.55 -12.20
N LYS A 72 11.84 -6.68 -10.88
CA LYS A 72 12.82 -7.56 -10.23
C LYS A 72 12.59 -9.02 -10.58
N ILE A 73 11.34 -9.47 -10.51
CA ILE A 73 10.98 -10.87 -10.81
C ILE A 73 11.27 -11.22 -12.26
N LEU A 74 10.94 -10.31 -13.20
CA LEU A 74 11.17 -10.50 -14.63
C LEU A 74 12.59 -10.12 -15.08
N ASN A 75 13.45 -9.68 -14.16
CA ASN A 75 14.82 -9.25 -14.43
C ASN A 75 14.92 -8.19 -15.54
N LEU A 76 14.00 -7.24 -15.54
CA LEU A 76 13.99 -6.13 -16.49
C LEU A 76 14.97 -5.04 -16.02
N LYS A 77 16.05 -4.85 -16.78
CA LYS A 77 17.17 -3.98 -16.37
C LYS A 77 17.05 -2.54 -16.84
N ASP A 78 16.26 -2.29 -17.87
CA ASP A 78 16.16 -0.97 -18.46
C ASP A 78 15.40 0.01 -17.56
N THR A 79 15.85 1.25 -17.55
CA THR A 79 15.23 2.34 -16.79
C THR A 79 13.86 2.71 -17.35
N ARG A 80 13.66 2.51 -18.66
CA ARG A 80 12.41 2.82 -19.36
C ARG A 80 11.79 1.54 -19.92
N LEU A 81 10.66 1.15 -19.34
CA LEU A 81 9.90 0.00 -19.81
C LEU A 81 8.98 0.39 -20.98
N SER A 82 8.78 -0.52 -21.93
CA SER A 82 7.66 -0.43 -22.87
C SER A 82 6.32 -0.58 -22.14
N LEU A 83 5.22 -0.30 -22.84
CA LEU A 83 3.89 -0.50 -22.26
C LEU A 83 3.66 -1.97 -21.89
N GLU A 84 4.03 -2.88 -22.79
CA GLU A 84 3.89 -4.33 -22.61
C GLU A 84 4.73 -4.83 -21.43
N GLU A 85 5.97 -4.37 -21.33
CA GLU A 85 6.86 -4.70 -20.19
C GLU A 85 6.30 -4.17 -18.88
N SER A 86 5.75 -2.95 -18.87
CA SER A 86 5.10 -2.37 -17.69
C SER A 86 3.87 -3.15 -17.27
N GLN A 87 3.04 -3.58 -18.23
CA GLN A 87 1.86 -4.41 -17.97
C GLN A 87 2.26 -5.79 -17.44
N ALA A 88 3.26 -6.43 -18.04
CA ALA A 88 3.76 -7.71 -17.56
C ALA A 88 4.35 -7.61 -16.15
N ALA A 89 5.15 -6.56 -15.90
CA ALA A 89 5.72 -6.30 -14.57
C ALA A 89 4.61 -6.05 -13.53
N ALA A 90 3.59 -5.25 -13.88
CA ALA A 90 2.45 -5.01 -12.99
C ALA A 90 1.70 -6.30 -12.65
N ALA A 91 1.43 -7.14 -13.64
CA ALA A 91 0.71 -8.40 -13.45
C ALA A 91 1.46 -9.37 -12.54
N VAL A 92 2.76 -9.55 -12.76
CA VAL A 92 3.62 -10.43 -11.96
C VAL A 92 3.84 -9.85 -10.55
N GLY A 93 4.14 -8.56 -10.48
CA GLY A 93 4.41 -7.88 -9.20
C GLY A 93 3.19 -7.78 -8.30
N GLN A 94 2.00 -7.71 -8.87
CA GLN A 94 0.75 -7.62 -8.11
C GLN A 94 0.49 -8.85 -7.23
N ILE A 95 0.86 -10.03 -7.70
CA ILE A 95 0.75 -11.27 -6.91
C ILE A 95 1.62 -11.16 -5.65
N LEU A 96 2.89 -10.77 -5.81
CA LEU A 96 3.80 -10.60 -4.69
C LEU A 96 3.34 -9.50 -3.73
N LEU A 97 2.86 -8.39 -4.27
CA LEU A 97 2.35 -7.27 -3.48
C LEU A 97 1.18 -7.70 -2.59
N ALA A 98 0.17 -8.35 -3.16
CA ALA A 98 -1.01 -8.83 -2.44
C ALA A 98 -0.63 -9.86 -1.37
N GLN A 99 0.23 -10.82 -1.69
CA GLN A 99 0.72 -11.81 -0.73
C GLN A 99 1.51 -11.19 0.42
N SER A 100 2.28 -10.14 0.14
CA SER A 100 3.09 -9.45 1.16
C SER A 100 2.19 -8.74 2.17
N TYR A 101 1.16 -8.03 1.72
CA TYR A 101 0.15 -7.45 2.60
C TYR A 101 -0.57 -8.52 3.41
N GLN A 102 -1.02 -9.60 2.76
CA GLN A 102 -1.70 -10.69 3.42
C GLN A 102 -0.86 -11.27 4.55
N LYS A 103 0.39 -11.64 4.28
CA LYS A 103 1.30 -12.21 5.28
C LYS A 103 1.56 -11.30 6.47
N CYS A 104 1.73 -9.99 6.23
CA CYS A 104 1.95 -9.03 7.31
C CYS A 104 0.71 -8.85 8.18
N LEU A 105 -0.47 -8.81 7.58
CA LEU A 105 -1.74 -8.62 8.28
C LEU A 105 -2.20 -9.89 9.01
N GLU A 106 -1.93 -11.07 8.46
CA GLU A 106 -2.24 -12.35 9.12
C GLU A 106 -1.59 -12.49 10.50
N LYS A 107 -0.41 -11.91 10.72
CA LYS A 107 0.27 -11.90 12.02
C LYS A 107 -0.57 -11.22 13.11
N HIS A 108 -1.49 -10.35 12.73
CA HIS A 108 -2.43 -9.63 13.60
C HIS A 108 -3.85 -10.23 13.54
N GLY A 109 -4.03 -11.38 12.90
CA GLY A 109 -5.34 -11.99 12.72
C GLY A 109 -6.27 -11.22 11.78
N ILE A 110 -5.73 -10.36 10.93
CA ILE A 110 -6.50 -9.53 9.99
C ILE A 110 -6.60 -10.24 8.65
N ILE A 111 -7.82 -10.45 8.18
CA ILE A 111 -8.11 -10.94 6.85
C ILE A 111 -8.10 -9.77 5.86
N SER A 112 -7.33 -9.90 4.80
CA SER A 112 -7.29 -8.92 3.71
C SER A 112 -7.94 -9.48 2.45
N ALA A 113 -8.55 -8.60 1.68
CA ALA A 113 -9.09 -8.91 0.36
C ALA A 113 -8.58 -7.87 -0.66
N GLN A 114 -8.39 -8.30 -1.89
CA GLN A 114 -7.96 -7.42 -2.98
C GLN A 114 -9.17 -7.03 -3.83
N ILE A 115 -9.22 -5.74 -4.16
CA ILE A 115 -10.20 -5.18 -5.11
C ILE A 115 -9.40 -4.56 -6.26
N LEU A 116 -9.71 -4.97 -7.47
CA LEU A 116 -9.17 -4.38 -8.69
C LEU A 116 -10.25 -3.49 -9.30
N VAL A 117 -9.90 -2.25 -9.55
CA VAL A 117 -10.80 -1.26 -10.17
C VAL A 117 -10.27 -0.87 -11.53
N THR A 118 -11.15 -0.58 -12.45
CA THR A 118 -10.84 -0.06 -13.77
C THR A 118 -11.29 1.40 -13.90
N SER A 119 -10.89 2.06 -14.97
CA SER A 119 -11.31 3.45 -15.23
C SER A 119 -12.82 3.59 -15.48
N GLU A 120 -13.52 2.49 -15.70
CA GLU A 120 -14.98 2.47 -15.91
C GLU A 120 -15.78 2.23 -14.62
N ASP A 121 -15.07 1.84 -13.56
CA ASP A 121 -15.67 1.66 -12.24
C ASP A 121 -15.78 3.03 -11.51
#